data_5104169577b8d2b81212639858f1e591
#
_entry.id   5104169577b8d2b81212639858f1e591
#
_cell.length_a   1.000
_cell.length_b   1.000
_cell.length_c   1.000
_cell.angle_alpha   90.00
_cell.angle_beta   90.00
_cell.angle_gamma   90.00
#
_symmetry.space_group_name_H-M   'P 1'
#
loop_
_entity.id
_entity.type
_entity.pdbx_description
1 polymer ?
#
loop_
_entity_poly.entity_id
_entity_poly.type
_entity_poly.pdbx_seq_one_letter_code
_entity_poly.pdbx_strand_id
1 'polypeptide(L)'
;HTNRAKEEYLLSGKVQCGECGGSYVGKRTTNSRGNVYLSYICCRKRNSNYKCKNHCVNRDWLEEYVLKIVDNYISHLSHKQQHCIYKLCLERVENSHQSEIEVLKKEVRNIDKELFRIADVITIASSSTLIEKLTSLEQQKAEIQLQIENLAKEKRKSLSEQEIGLFLI
;
A
#
# COMPACT_ATOMS: atom_id res chain seq x y z
N HIS A 1 9.63 1.77 -12.24
CA HIS A 1 8.16 1.94 -12.33
C HIS A 1 7.50 1.07 -11.27
N THR A 2 7.26 1.62 -10.10
CA THR A 2 6.37 1.01 -9.11
C THR A 2 4.94 1.23 -9.61
N ASN A 3 4.35 0.21 -10.26
CA ASN A 3 2.92 0.16 -10.51
C ASN A 3 2.20 0.08 -9.15
N ARG A 4 1.90 1.23 -8.53
CA ARG A 4 0.94 1.27 -7.43
C ARG A 4 -0.38 0.77 -8.00
N ALA A 5 -0.90 -0.30 -7.43
CA ALA A 5 -2.22 -0.81 -7.79
C ALA A 5 -3.24 0.32 -7.60
N LYS A 6 -4.02 0.63 -8.65
CA LYS A 6 -5.08 1.67 -8.59
C LYS A 6 -6.15 1.35 -7.54
N GLU A 7 -6.21 0.10 -7.09
CA GLU A 7 -7.25 -0.42 -6.21
C GLU A 7 -6.61 -1.15 -5.03
N GLU A 8 -7.16 -0.94 -3.87
CA GLU A 8 -6.74 -1.58 -2.62
C GLU A 8 -7.41 -2.95 -2.45
N TYR A 9 -6.64 -3.94 -2.01
CA TYR A 9 -7.08 -5.32 -1.76
C TYR A 9 -6.55 -5.78 -0.41
N LEU A 10 -7.35 -5.66 0.64
CA LEU A 10 -6.98 -5.94 2.04
C LEU A 10 -6.47 -7.37 2.26
N LEU A 11 -7.04 -8.33 1.54
CA LEU A 11 -6.76 -9.76 1.72
C LEU A 11 -5.78 -10.33 0.69
N SER A 12 -5.14 -9.48 -0.13
CA SER A 12 -4.17 -9.95 -1.12
C SER A 12 -2.99 -10.67 -0.47
N GLY A 13 -2.77 -11.92 -0.87
CA GLY A 13 -1.72 -12.78 -0.32
C GLY A 13 -2.03 -13.39 1.07
N LYS A 14 -3.12 -12.98 1.73
CA LYS A 14 -3.50 -13.46 3.08
C LYS A 14 -4.46 -14.65 3.06
N VAL A 15 -5.18 -14.85 1.96
CA VAL A 15 -6.12 -15.96 1.77
C VAL A 15 -5.48 -17.04 0.89
N GLN A 16 -5.61 -18.29 1.27
CA GLN A 16 -5.09 -19.44 0.53
C GLN A 16 -6.21 -20.16 -0.23
N CYS A 17 -5.89 -20.67 -1.40
CA CYS A 17 -6.80 -21.45 -2.21
C CYS A 17 -6.94 -22.86 -1.65
N GLY A 18 -8.17 -23.28 -1.31
CA GLY A 18 -8.45 -24.61 -0.76
C GLY A 18 -8.17 -25.77 -1.74
N GLU A 19 -8.14 -25.51 -3.06
CA GLU A 19 -7.86 -26.55 -4.06
C GLU A 19 -6.35 -26.75 -4.31
N CYS A 20 -5.57 -25.66 -4.35
CA CYS A 20 -4.18 -25.77 -4.78
C CYS A 20 -3.16 -25.15 -3.83
N GLY A 21 -3.58 -24.57 -2.71
CA GLY A 21 -2.73 -23.89 -1.73
C GLY A 21 -2.08 -22.58 -2.21
N GLY A 22 -2.39 -22.12 -3.43
CA GLY A 22 -1.89 -20.84 -3.93
C GLY A 22 -2.58 -19.65 -3.26
N SER A 23 -1.90 -18.52 -3.10
CA SER A 23 -2.49 -17.31 -2.52
C SER A 23 -3.52 -16.68 -3.43
N TYR A 24 -4.55 -16.06 -2.85
CA TYR A 24 -5.46 -15.17 -3.58
C TYR A 24 -4.84 -13.78 -3.72
N VAL A 25 -4.98 -13.22 -4.92
CA VAL A 25 -4.47 -11.89 -5.27
C VAL A 25 -5.58 -11.06 -5.90
N GLY A 26 -5.49 -9.74 -5.78
CA GLY A 26 -6.46 -8.83 -6.35
C GLY A 26 -6.49 -8.90 -7.89
N LYS A 27 -7.70 -8.85 -8.45
CA LYS A 27 -7.96 -8.80 -9.89
C LYS A 27 -8.99 -7.71 -10.18
N ARG A 28 -8.61 -6.77 -11.04
CA ARG A 28 -9.52 -5.79 -11.63
C ARG A 28 -9.91 -6.22 -13.04
N THR A 29 -11.19 -6.23 -13.34
CA THR A 29 -11.73 -6.54 -14.67
C THR A 29 -12.68 -5.43 -15.08
N THR A 30 -12.59 -4.97 -16.32
CA THR A 30 -13.53 -4.00 -16.89
C THR A 30 -14.29 -4.68 -18.01
N ASN A 31 -15.62 -4.58 -18.02
CA ASN A 31 -16.43 -5.10 -19.11
C ASN A 31 -16.45 -4.13 -20.31
N SER A 32 -17.05 -4.55 -21.42
CA SER A 32 -17.19 -3.76 -22.64
C SER A 32 -18.01 -2.46 -22.47
N ARG A 33 -18.81 -2.37 -21.40
CA ARG A 33 -19.61 -1.19 -21.04
C ARG A 33 -18.87 -0.24 -20.09
N GLY A 34 -17.60 -0.51 -19.77
CA GLY A 34 -16.78 0.31 -18.85
C GLY A 34 -16.98 0.01 -17.36
N ASN A 35 -17.86 -0.92 -16.98
CA ASN A 35 -18.06 -1.27 -15.56
C ASN A 35 -16.86 -2.03 -15.02
N VAL A 36 -16.41 -1.63 -13.83
CA VAL A 36 -15.26 -2.22 -13.14
C VAL A 36 -15.74 -3.26 -12.13
N TYR A 37 -15.12 -4.43 -12.17
CA TYR A 37 -15.36 -5.53 -11.23
C TYR A 37 -14.08 -5.83 -10.49
N LEU A 38 -14.15 -5.77 -9.16
CA LEU A 38 -13.03 -6.07 -8.27
C LEU A 38 -13.25 -7.44 -7.65
N SER A 39 -12.25 -8.31 -7.79
CA SER A 39 -12.34 -9.69 -7.32
C SER A 39 -10.99 -10.19 -6.84
N TYR A 40 -11.01 -11.27 -6.08
CA TYR A 40 -9.85 -12.06 -5.74
C TYR A 40 -9.75 -13.28 -6.65
N ILE A 41 -8.56 -13.61 -7.11
CA ILE A 41 -8.27 -14.78 -7.95
C ILE A 41 -7.07 -15.53 -7.36
N CYS A 42 -7.09 -16.85 -7.43
CA CYS A 42 -5.91 -17.65 -7.08
C CYS A 42 -4.73 -17.29 -7.98
N CYS A 43 -3.55 -17.03 -7.41
CA CYS A 43 -2.34 -16.67 -8.15
C CYS A 43 -1.95 -17.75 -9.18
N ARG A 44 -2.16 -19.03 -8.84
CA ARG A 44 -1.90 -20.15 -9.77
C ARG A 44 -2.90 -20.20 -10.92
N LYS A 45 -4.16 -19.79 -10.72
CA LYS A 45 -5.14 -19.64 -11.81
C LYS A 45 -4.83 -18.44 -12.70
N ARG A 46 -4.29 -17.36 -12.11
CA ARG A 46 -3.86 -16.19 -12.87
C ARG A 46 -2.68 -16.48 -13.79
N ASN A 47 -1.80 -17.40 -13.37
CA ASN A 47 -0.67 -17.84 -14.16
C ASN A 47 -1.11 -19.01 -15.05
N SER A 48 -1.08 -18.85 -16.37
CA SER A 48 -1.52 -19.83 -17.38
C SER A 48 -0.86 -21.20 -17.28
N ASN A 49 0.32 -21.28 -16.61
CA ASN A 49 1.04 -22.55 -16.42
C ASN A 49 0.44 -23.47 -15.35
N TYR A 50 -0.54 -23.00 -14.57
CA TYR A 50 -1.17 -23.79 -13.52
C TYR A 50 -2.67 -23.95 -13.74
N LYS A 51 -3.17 -25.20 -13.65
CA LYS A 51 -4.58 -25.55 -13.87
C LYS A 51 -5.40 -25.52 -12.57
N CYS A 52 -5.38 -24.43 -11.81
CA CYS A 52 -6.30 -24.27 -10.68
C CYS A 52 -7.72 -23.98 -11.19
N LYS A 53 -8.71 -24.80 -10.78
CA LYS A 53 -10.12 -24.67 -11.21
C LYS A 53 -10.94 -23.76 -10.31
N ASN A 54 -10.41 -23.33 -9.16
CA ASN A 54 -11.15 -22.52 -8.20
C ASN A 54 -11.66 -21.20 -8.80
N HIS A 55 -12.80 -20.72 -8.33
CA HIS A 55 -13.46 -19.51 -8.88
C HIS A 55 -12.86 -18.20 -8.33
N CYS A 56 -13.09 -17.12 -9.06
CA CYS A 56 -12.87 -15.78 -8.54
C CYS A 56 -13.94 -15.46 -7.50
N VAL A 57 -13.58 -14.71 -6.48
CA VAL A 57 -14.49 -14.27 -5.41
C VAL A 57 -14.61 -12.75 -5.48
N ASN A 58 -15.82 -12.23 -5.31
CA ASN A 58 -16.03 -10.77 -5.24
C ASN A 58 -15.23 -10.19 -4.08
N ARG A 59 -14.53 -9.04 -4.32
CA ARG A 59 -13.67 -8.40 -3.33
C ARG A 59 -14.48 -7.96 -2.11
N ASP A 60 -15.52 -7.19 -2.33
CA ASP A 60 -16.27 -6.53 -1.26
C ASP A 60 -16.96 -7.56 -0.37
N TRP A 61 -17.54 -8.61 -0.99
CA TRP A 61 -18.13 -9.71 -0.25
C TRP A 61 -17.13 -10.46 0.62
N LEU A 62 -15.94 -10.77 0.07
CA LEU A 62 -14.93 -11.53 0.82
C LEU A 62 -14.33 -10.70 1.96
N GLU A 63 -14.05 -9.42 1.70
CA GLU A 63 -13.52 -8.52 2.72
C GLU A 63 -14.52 -8.29 3.84
N GLU A 64 -15.79 -8.02 3.53
CA GLU A 64 -16.85 -7.88 4.52
C GLU A 64 -17.03 -9.15 5.35
N TYR A 65 -17.02 -10.32 4.72
CA TYR A 65 -17.14 -11.60 5.41
C TYR A 65 -16.00 -11.83 6.40
N VAL A 66 -14.75 -11.60 5.97
CA VAL A 66 -13.58 -11.77 6.84
C VAL A 66 -13.58 -10.72 7.97
N LEU A 67 -13.93 -9.46 7.68
CA LEU A 67 -14.00 -8.42 8.69
C LEU A 67 -15.05 -8.74 9.77
N LYS A 68 -16.22 -9.27 9.38
CA LYS A 68 -17.24 -9.73 10.35
C LYS A 68 -16.75 -10.86 11.26
N ILE A 69 -15.98 -11.81 10.70
CA ILE A 69 -15.38 -12.88 11.51
C ILE A 69 -14.37 -12.32 12.51
N VAL A 70 -13.51 -11.38 12.06
CA VAL A 70 -12.49 -10.75 12.89
C VAL A 70 -13.14 -9.93 14.00
N ASP A 71 -14.15 -9.14 13.67
CA ASP A 71 -14.91 -8.33 14.62
C ASP A 71 -15.56 -9.21 15.69
N ASN A 72 -16.26 -10.26 15.27
CA ASN A 72 -16.85 -11.24 16.19
C ASN A 72 -15.80 -11.91 17.08
N TYR A 73 -14.62 -12.21 16.55
CA TYR A 73 -13.53 -12.77 17.35
C TYR A 73 -12.99 -11.77 18.38
N ILE A 74 -12.77 -10.52 17.98
CA ILE A 74 -12.25 -9.48 18.87
C ILE A 74 -13.24 -9.15 19.97
N SER A 75 -14.54 -9.09 19.68
CA SER A 75 -15.59 -8.78 20.68
C SER A 75 -15.69 -9.84 21.79
N HIS A 76 -15.25 -11.06 21.55
CA HIS A 76 -15.22 -12.13 22.56
C HIS A 76 -13.93 -12.16 23.40
N LEU A 77 -12.95 -11.30 23.09
CA LEU A 77 -11.71 -11.21 23.85
C LEU A 77 -11.90 -10.35 25.12
N SER A 78 -11.15 -10.67 26.17
CA SER A 78 -11.09 -9.82 27.35
C SER A 78 -10.46 -8.46 27.02
N HIS A 79 -10.84 -7.42 27.77
CA HIS A 79 -10.30 -6.05 27.63
C HIS A 79 -8.77 -6.01 27.57
N LYS A 80 -8.09 -6.83 28.38
CA LYS A 80 -6.61 -6.93 28.36
C LYS A 80 -6.07 -7.46 27.05
N GLN A 81 -6.73 -8.45 26.46
CA GLN A 81 -6.34 -9.04 25.18
C GLN A 81 -6.61 -8.07 24.02
N GLN A 82 -7.75 -7.39 24.03
CA GLN A 82 -8.07 -6.35 23.06
C GLN A 82 -7.02 -5.23 23.06
N HIS A 83 -6.67 -4.73 24.25
CA HIS A 83 -5.63 -3.71 24.40
C HIS A 83 -4.24 -4.19 23.92
N CYS A 84 -3.89 -5.46 24.17
CA CYS A 84 -2.65 -6.05 23.70
C CYS A 84 -2.59 -6.10 22.16
N ILE A 85 -3.66 -6.58 21.53
CA ILE A 85 -3.77 -6.65 20.05
C ILE A 85 -3.67 -5.25 19.46
N TYR A 86 -4.37 -4.29 20.05
CA TYR A 86 -4.32 -2.90 19.64
C TYR A 86 -2.90 -2.33 19.65
N LYS A 87 -2.18 -2.52 20.77
CA LYS A 87 -0.81 -2.05 20.91
C LYS A 87 0.12 -2.65 19.86
N LEU A 88 -0.01 -3.95 19.59
CA LEU A 88 0.72 -4.63 18.52
C LEU A 88 0.41 -4.09 17.13
N CYS A 89 -0.85 -3.76 16.86
CA CYS A 89 -1.27 -3.16 15.59
C CYS A 89 -0.66 -1.77 15.41
N LEU A 90 -0.69 -0.92 16.45
CA LEU A 90 -0.06 0.41 16.41
C LEU A 90 1.44 0.31 16.12
N GLU A 91 2.15 -0.51 16.87
CA GLU A 91 3.60 -0.70 16.68
C GLU A 91 3.92 -1.15 15.24
N ARG A 92 3.07 -2.01 14.67
CA ARG A 92 3.26 -2.50 13.29
C ARG A 92 3.02 -1.43 12.24
N VAL A 93 1.98 -0.60 12.41
CA VAL A 93 1.68 0.54 11.54
C VAL A 93 2.80 1.58 11.62
N GLU A 94 3.26 1.92 12.83
CA GLU A 94 4.36 2.87 13.03
C GLU A 94 5.65 2.40 12.36
N ASN A 95 6.01 1.13 12.52
CA ASN A 95 7.20 0.55 11.90
C ASN A 95 7.09 0.52 10.37
N SER A 96 5.89 0.26 9.82
CA SER A 96 5.63 0.30 8.38
C SER A 96 5.83 1.71 7.81
N HIS A 97 5.22 2.72 8.44
CA HIS A 97 5.38 4.12 8.02
C HIS A 97 6.82 4.59 8.13
N GLN A 98 7.52 4.21 9.22
CA GLN A 98 8.93 4.57 9.38
C GLN A 98 9.80 3.99 8.27
N SER A 99 9.59 2.72 7.92
CA SER A 99 10.30 2.05 6.82
C SER A 99 10.03 2.73 5.47
N GLU A 100 8.79 3.09 5.19
CA GLU A 100 8.42 3.79 3.94
C GLU A 100 9.06 5.18 3.87
N ILE A 101 9.03 5.94 4.96
CA ILE A 101 9.68 7.25 5.06
C ILE A 101 11.20 7.15 4.82
N GLU A 102 11.86 6.10 5.33
CA GLU A 102 13.29 5.90 5.11
C GLU A 102 13.62 5.61 3.63
N VAL A 103 12.79 4.82 2.96
CA VAL A 103 12.93 4.56 1.52
C VAL A 103 12.77 5.85 0.72
N LEU A 104 11.74 6.63 0.98
CA LEU A 104 11.49 7.92 0.32
C LEU A 104 12.63 8.92 0.57
N LYS A 105 13.15 9.00 1.79
CA LYS A 105 14.31 9.84 2.13
C LYS A 105 15.58 9.41 1.37
N LYS A 106 15.75 8.11 1.11
CA LYS A 106 16.86 7.61 0.30
C LYS A 106 16.70 8.03 -1.15
N GLU A 107 15.49 8.01 -1.67
CA GLU A 107 15.18 8.45 -3.03
C GLU A 107 15.45 9.95 -3.21
N VAL A 108 15.02 10.79 -2.28
CA VAL A 108 15.34 12.24 -2.26
C VAL A 108 16.86 12.45 -2.30
N ARG A 109 17.63 11.74 -1.47
CA ARG A 109 19.10 11.86 -1.48
C ARG A 109 19.73 11.46 -2.81
N ASN A 110 19.15 10.52 -3.54
CA ASN A 110 19.62 10.15 -4.88
C ASN A 110 19.32 11.24 -5.91
N ILE A 111 18.12 11.82 -5.86
CA ILE A 111 17.73 12.94 -6.70
C ILE A 111 18.64 14.15 -6.44
N ASP A 112 18.95 14.47 -5.18
CA ASP A 112 19.88 15.54 -4.83
C ASP A 112 21.27 15.36 -5.44
N LYS A 113 21.78 14.12 -5.44
CA LYS A 113 23.07 13.82 -6.10
C LYS A 113 23.01 14.01 -7.61
N GLU A 114 21.90 13.63 -8.25
CA GLU A 114 21.71 13.86 -9.69
C GLU A 114 21.59 15.36 -10.01
N LEU A 115 20.82 16.12 -9.23
CA LEU A 115 20.72 17.57 -9.37
C LEU A 115 22.08 18.25 -9.26
N PHE A 116 22.89 17.85 -8.27
CA PHE A 116 24.23 18.41 -8.09
C PHE A 116 25.12 18.12 -9.30
N ARG A 117 25.10 16.91 -9.84
CA ARG A 117 25.87 16.54 -11.05
C ARG A 117 25.43 17.33 -12.29
N ILE A 118 24.13 17.56 -12.45
CA ILE A 118 23.59 18.33 -13.57
C ILE A 118 23.97 19.81 -13.42
N ALA A 119 23.92 20.35 -12.21
CA ALA A 119 24.33 21.74 -11.95
C ALA A 119 25.80 21.97 -12.33
N ASP A 120 26.69 21.05 -11.98
CA ASP A 120 28.12 21.12 -12.37
C ASP A 120 28.31 21.12 -13.89
N VAL A 121 27.51 20.32 -14.62
CA VAL A 121 27.60 20.24 -16.08
C VAL A 121 27.01 21.48 -16.77
N ILE A 122 25.93 22.06 -16.24
CA ILE A 122 25.32 23.28 -16.78
C ILE A 122 26.25 24.48 -16.71
N THR A 123 27.13 24.55 -15.72
CA THR A 123 28.14 25.61 -15.62
C THR A 123 29.14 25.59 -16.78
N ILE A 124 29.29 24.45 -17.44
CA ILE A 124 30.24 24.22 -18.54
C ILE A 124 29.53 24.26 -19.91
N ALA A 125 28.30 23.78 -20.01
CA ALA A 125 27.54 23.66 -21.26
C ALA A 125 26.06 23.97 -21.02
N SER A 126 25.58 25.10 -21.51
CA SER A 126 24.17 25.48 -21.48
C SER A 126 23.39 24.66 -22.52
N SER A 127 22.68 23.60 -22.08
CA SER A 127 21.81 22.79 -22.91
C SER A 127 20.37 22.87 -22.42
N SER A 128 19.40 23.15 -23.32
CA SER A 128 17.97 23.19 -22.99
C SER A 128 17.46 21.89 -22.40
N THR A 129 17.96 20.75 -22.89
CA THR A 129 17.62 19.42 -22.40
C THR A 129 18.07 19.16 -20.95
N LEU A 130 19.19 19.75 -20.54
CA LEU A 130 19.68 19.67 -19.16
C LEU A 130 18.80 20.50 -18.22
N ILE A 131 18.34 21.65 -18.67
CA ILE A 131 17.41 22.52 -17.90
C ILE A 131 16.07 21.83 -17.71
N GLU A 132 15.51 21.22 -18.77
CA GLU A 132 14.26 20.46 -18.66
C GLU A 132 14.40 19.27 -17.70
N LYS A 133 15.53 18.55 -17.74
CA LYS A 133 15.79 17.45 -16.82
C LYS A 133 15.92 17.93 -15.37
N LEU A 134 16.58 19.07 -15.15
CA LEU A 134 16.71 19.69 -13.83
C LEU A 134 15.33 20.02 -13.26
N THR A 135 14.49 20.72 -14.03
CA THR A 135 13.12 21.08 -13.63
C THR A 135 12.28 19.85 -13.30
N SER A 136 12.40 18.78 -14.10
CA SER A 136 11.69 17.53 -13.86
C SER A 136 12.14 16.84 -12.56
N LEU A 137 13.43 16.84 -12.24
CA LEU A 137 13.96 16.26 -11.00
C LEU A 137 13.57 17.09 -9.76
N GLU A 138 13.55 18.41 -9.88
CA GLU A 138 13.06 19.30 -8.82
C GLU A 138 11.58 19.05 -8.51
N GLN A 139 10.76 18.87 -9.54
CA GLN A 139 9.35 18.53 -9.37
C GLN A 139 9.16 17.16 -8.71
N GLN A 140 9.90 16.13 -9.15
CA GLN A 140 9.88 14.81 -8.52
C GLN A 140 10.29 14.87 -7.04
N LYS A 141 11.32 15.65 -6.72
CA LYS A 141 11.76 15.85 -5.34
C LYS A 141 10.66 16.49 -4.49
N ALA A 142 9.99 17.52 -5.00
CA ALA A 142 8.89 18.20 -4.30
C ALA A 142 7.71 17.23 -4.04
N GLU A 143 7.34 16.41 -5.01
CA GLU A 143 6.29 15.40 -4.87
C GLU A 143 6.63 14.36 -3.79
N ILE A 144 7.88 13.87 -3.76
CA ILE A 144 8.32 12.91 -2.75
C ILE A 144 8.37 13.55 -1.35
N GLN A 145 8.82 14.80 -1.25
CA GLN A 145 8.82 15.55 0.01
C GLN A 145 7.40 15.72 0.57
N LEU A 146 6.42 16.03 -0.28
CA LEU A 146 5.03 16.12 0.11
C LEU A 146 4.47 14.76 0.59
N GLN A 147 4.87 13.66 -0.04
CA GLN A 147 4.51 12.31 0.41
C GLN A 147 5.06 12.00 1.80
N ILE A 148 6.32 12.35 2.07
CA ILE A 148 6.96 12.19 3.39
C ILE A 148 6.20 13.00 4.45
N GLU A 149 5.81 14.24 4.14
CA GLU A 149 5.04 15.09 5.07
C GLU A 149 3.66 14.50 5.37
N ASN A 150 2.98 13.97 4.36
CA ASN A 150 1.66 13.35 4.53
C ASN A 150 1.75 12.09 5.41
N LEU A 151 2.71 11.20 5.15
CA LEU A 151 2.96 10.04 6.00
C LEU A 151 3.32 10.42 7.44
N ALA A 152 4.09 11.48 7.62
CA ALA A 152 4.42 12.00 8.95
C ALA A 152 3.20 12.62 9.67
N LYS A 153 2.25 13.21 8.94
CA LYS A 153 0.97 13.72 9.48
C LYS A 153 0.01 12.59 9.83
N GLU A 154 -0.06 11.54 9.01
CA GLU A 154 -0.86 10.35 9.30
C GLU A 154 -0.37 9.64 10.57
N LYS A 155 0.94 9.57 10.79
CA LYS A 155 1.53 9.09 12.05
C LYS A 155 1.06 9.90 13.27
N ARG A 156 0.83 11.21 13.13
CA ARG A 156 0.31 12.07 14.23
C ARG A 156 -1.19 11.96 14.44
N LYS A 157 -1.92 11.46 13.42
CA LYS A 157 -3.36 11.18 13.45
C LYS A 157 -3.69 9.75 13.86
N SER A 158 -2.70 8.96 14.34
CA SER A 158 -2.99 7.66 14.93
C SER A 158 -4.06 7.86 16.01
N LEU A 159 -5.19 7.17 15.82
CA LEU A 159 -6.37 7.22 16.67
C LEU A 159 -5.96 7.27 18.15
N SER A 160 -6.47 8.22 18.90
CA SER A 160 -6.24 8.28 20.35
C SER A 160 -6.84 7.03 21.01
N GLU A 161 -6.28 6.58 22.13
CA GLU A 161 -6.82 5.46 22.91
C GLU A 161 -8.33 5.60 23.20
N GLN A 162 -8.82 6.84 23.29
CA GLN A 162 -10.24 7.16 23.50
C GLN A 162 -11.12 6.90 22.27
N GLU A 163 -10.61 7.18 21.07
CA GLU A 163 -11.38 6.93 19.82
C GLU A 163 -11.50 5.44 19.53
N ILE A 164 -10.55 4.63 19.95
CA ILE A 164 -10.58 3.18 19.78
C ILE A 164 -11.42 2.51 20.87
N GLY A 165 -11.42 3.05 22.08
CA GLY A 165 -12.35 2.62 23.12
C GLY A 165 -13.82 2.72 22.69
N LEU A 166 -14.16 3.64 21.79
CA LEU A 166 -15.51 3.80 21.22
C LEU A 166 -15.87 2.75 20.16
N PHE A 167 -14.88 2.12 19.50
CA PHE A 167 -15.10 1.03 18.54
C PHE A 167 -15.15 -0.36 19.18
N LEU A 168 -14.79 -0.47 20.47
CA LEU A 168 -14.73 -1.74 21.20
C LEU A 168 -15.86 -1.87 22.25
N ILE A 169 -16.84 -0.96 22.27
CA ILE A 169 -18.09 -1.05 23.00
C ILE A 169 -19.19 -1.53 22.04
#